data_1aa364695a071aacc88edb161b5b9405
#
_entry.id   1aa364695a071aacc88edb161b5b9405
#
_cell.length_a   1.000
_cell.length_b   1.000
_cell.length_c   1.000
_cell.angle_alpha   90.00
_cell.angle_beta   90.00
_cell.angle_gamma   90.00
#
_symmetry.space_group_name_H-M   'P 1'
#
loop_
_entity.id
_entity.type
_entity.pdbx_description
1 polymer ?
#
loop_
_entity_poly.entity_id
_entity_poly.type
_entity_poly.pdbx_seq_one_letter_code
_entity_poly.pdbx_strand_id
1 'polypeptide(L)'
;MSPLTITTRDAATGPILEITGDLDHETSPDLRQAIDRLILARGQLLVLDLAGLQFCDSSGITLLLAARNLASEAGADTVLAAVPANTARVLGIVGLDQVFAFYPDTQAATTARLPTAVITDTTPHGTGSRADKVES
;
A
#
# COMPACT_ATOMS: atom_id res chain seq x y z
N MET A 1 11.15 22.24 6.02
CA MET A 1 10.33 21.59 4.99
C MET A 1 11.14 20.50 4.31
N SER A 2 10.60 19.29 4.27
CA SER A 2 11.32 18.14 3.71
C SER A 2 10.90 17.93 2.25
N PRO A 3 11.86 17.83 1.33
CA PRO A 3 11.51 17.52 -0.06
C PRO A 3 10.92 16.12 -0.14
N LEU A 4 10.06 15.91 -1.11
CA LEU A 4 9.47 14.60 -1.35
C LEU A 4 10.45 13.75 -2.15
N THR A 5 10.71 12.55 -1.67
CA THR A 5 11.51 11.56 -2.37
C THR A 5 10.66 10.33 -2.61
N ILE A 6 10.65 9.85 -3.84
CA ILE A 6 9.87 8.68 -4.21
C ILE A 6 10.80 7.66 -4.83
N THR A 7 10.83 6.46 -4.26
CA THR A 7 11.65 5.36 -4.75
C THR A 7 10.74 4.20 -5.09
N THR A 8 10.91 3.63 -6.26
CA THR A 8 10.16 2.45 -6.69
C THR A 8 11.10 1.26 -6.68
N ARG A 9 10.65 0.17 -6.05
CA ARG A 9 11.38 -1.10 -6.15
C ARG A 9 10.39 -2.23 -6.39
N ASP A 10 10.87 -3.29 -6.98
CA ASP A 10 10.04 -4.43 -7.33
C ASP A 10 10.19 -5.52 -6.29
N ALA A 11 9.05 -6.04 -5.86
CA ALA A 11 9.01 -7.24 -5.02
C ALA A 11 8.32 -8.35 -5.80
N ALA A 12 8.42 -9.57 -5.30
CA ALA A 12 7.77 -10.71 -5.94
C ALA A 12 6.25 -10.51 -6.07
N THR A 13 5.65 -9.77 -5.13
CA THR A 13 4.21 -9.52 -5.11
C THR A 13 3.80 -8.36 -6.01
N GLY A 14 4.73 -7.48 -6.39
CA GLY A 14 4.45 -6.30 -7.19
C GLY A 14 5.33 -5.13 -6.78
N PRO A 15 5.06 -3.92 -7.29
CA PRO A 15 5.89 -2.76 -6.99
C PRO A 15 5.66 -2.25 -5.57
N ILE A 16 6.73 -1.72 -4.98
CA ILE A 16 6.70 -1.01 -3.70
C ILE A 16 7.11 0.42 -3.97
N LEU A 17 6.26 1.36 -3.63
CA LEU A 17 6.51 2.79 -3.82
C LEU A 17 6.81 3.39 -2.45
N GLU A 18 8.06 3.80 -2.24
CA GLU A 18 8.51 4.39 -0.98
C GLU A 18 8.38 5.90 -1.08
N ILE A 19 7.59 6.50 -0.20
CA ILE A 19 7.28 7.91 -0.22
C ILE A 19 7.82 8.54 1.05
N THR A 20 8.79 9.44 0.92
CA THR A 20 9.51 10.04 2.05
C THR A 20 9.42 11.56 1.96
N GLY A 21 9.20 12.23 3.09
CA GLY A 21 9.17 13.67 3.19
C GLY A 21 7.75 14.22 3.30
N ASP A 22 7.54 15.42 2.74
CA ASP A 22 6.24 16.08 2.80
C ASP A 22 5.48 15.87 1.51
N LEU A 23 4.29 15.32 1.63
CA LEU A 23 3.40 15.11 0.49
C LEU A 23 2.28 16.16 0.58
N ASP A 24 2.45 17.23 -0.19
CA ASP A 24 1.55 18.36 -0.18
C ASP A 24 1.20 18.78 -1.61
N HIS A 25 0.52 19.91 -1.74
CA HIS A 25 0.08 20.42 -3.03
C HIS A 25 1.27 20.66 -3.99
N GLU A 26 2.41 21.12 -3.46
CA GLU A 26 3.58 21.43 -4.29
C GLU A 26 4.32 20.18 -4.76
N THR A 27 4.35 19.13 -3.93
CA THR A 27 5.07 17.90 -4.23
C THR A 27 4.20 16.83 -4.87
N SER A 28 2.89 16.99 -4.80
CA SER A 28 1.96 15.98 -5.33
C SER A 28 2.19 15.67 -6.82
N PRO A 29 2.59 16.62 -7.69
CA PRO A 29 2.87 16.26 -9.08
C PRO A 29 3.99 15.22 -9.23
N ASP A 30 4.97 15.23 -8.35
CA ASP A 30 6.05 14.24 -8.38
C ASP A 30 5.51 12.83 -8.12
N LEU A 31 4.62 12.71 -7.13
CA LEU A 31 3.99 11.43 -6.85
C LEU A 31 3.06 11.01 -8.00
N ARG A 32 2.34 11.94 -8.56
CA ARG A 32 1.47 11.65 -9.71
C ARG A 32 2.27 11.04 -10.85
N GLN A 33 3.43 11.61 -11.16
CA GLN A 33 4.29 11.08 -12.22
C GLN A 33 4.76 9.66 -11.89
N ALA A 34 5.12 9.41 -10.64
CA ALA A 34 5.55 8.08 -10.22
C ALA A 34 4.43 7.07 -10.37
N ILE A 35 3.22 7.46 -9.98
CA ILE A 35 2.04 6.60 -10.11
C ILE A 35 1.77 6.29 -11.59
N ASP A 36 1.84 7.30 -12.44
CA ASP A 36 1.56 7.15 -13.87
C ASP A 36 2.57 6.24 -14.57
N ARG A 37 3.75 6.09 -14.00
CA ARG A 37 4.79 5.21 -14.55
C ARG A 37 4.67 3.77 -14.07
N LEU A 38 3.81 3.49 -13.11
CA LEU A 38 3.66 2.13 -12.60
C LEU A 38 3.07 1.22 -13.66
N ILE A 39 3.62 0.02 -13.74
CA ILE A 39 3.09 -1.03 -14.60
C ILE A 39 2.58 -2.11 -13.68
N LEU A 40 1.27 -2.28 -13.65
CA LEU A 40 0.61 -3.23 -12.76
C LEU A 40 -0.10 -4.30 -13.57
N ALA A 41 0.04 -5.53 -13.13
CA ALA A 41 -0.64 -6.66 -13.75
C ALA A 41 -1.69 -7.22 -12.79
N ARG A 42 -2.64 -7.94 -13.34
CA ARG A 42 -3.69 -8.57 -12.56
C ARG A 42 -3.08 -9.46 -11.46
N GLY A 43 -3.60 -9.34 -10.27
CA GLY A 43 -3.17 -10.14 -9.13
C GLY A 43 -1.96 -9.59 -8.40
N GLN A 44 -1.34 -8.52 -8.89
CA GLN A 44 -0.22 -7.90 -8.19
C GLN A 44 -0.68 -7.06 -7.02
N LEU A 45 0.27 -6.77 -6.14
CA LEU A 45 0.05 -5.91 -4.98
C LEU A 45 0.93 -4.67 -5.11
N LEU A 46 0.30 -3.51 -5.08
CA LEU A 46 1.02 -2.23 -4.97
C LEU A 46 1.12 -1.90 -3.49
N VAL A 47 2.33 -1.77 -2.98
CA VAL A 47 2.57 -1.36 -1.60
C VAL A 47 3.01 0.09 -1.60
N LEU A 48 2.29 0.94 -0.87
CA LEU A 48 2.69 2.32 -0.64
C LEU A 48 3.34 2.38 0.73
N ASP A 49 4.67 2.51 0.75
CA ASP A 49 5.45 2.54 1.98
C ASP A 49 5.57 3.97 2.45
N LEU A 50 4.95 4.27 3.57
CA LEU A 50 4.86 5.61 4.13
C LEU A 50 5.75 5.80 5.36
N ALA A 51 6.71 4.91 5.57
CA ALA A 51 7.58 4.97 6.76
C ALA A 51 8.28 6.31 6.90
N GLY A 52 8.70 6.91 5.79
CA GLY A 52 9.41 8.19 5.80
C GLY A 52 8.50 9.41 5.57
N LEU A 53 7.20 9.21 5.49
CA LEU A 53 6.27 10.31 5.25
C LEU A 53 6.16 11.17 6.50
N GLN A 54 6.43 12.48 6.36
CA GLN A 54 6.43 13.41 7.50
C GLN A 54 5.17 14.26 7.53
N PHE A 55 4.57 14.52 6.38
CA PHE A 55 3.37 15.34 6.28
C PHE A 55 2.57 14.87 5.06
N CYS A 56 1.24 14.88 5.19
CA CYS A 56 0.36 14.54 4.09
C CYS A 56 -0.92 15.35 4.22
N ASP A 57 -1.18 16.21 3.23
CA ASP A 57 -2.42 16.99 3.20
C ASP A 57 -3.46 16.30 2.29
N SER A 58 -4.55 16.99 2.03
CA SER A 58 -5.64 16.44 1.22
C SER A 58 -5.20 16.13 -0.22
N SER A 59 -4.24 16.89 -0.75
CA SER A 59 -3.69 16.61 -2.08
C SER A 59 -3.00 15.25 -2.10
N GLY A 60 -2.25 14.94 -1.05
CA GLY A 60 -1.58 13.65 -0.93
C GLY A 60 -2.57 12.51 -0.79
N ILE A 61 -3.59 12.71 0.04
CA ILE A 61 -4.64 11.69 0.23
C ILE A 61 -5.32 11.39 -1.10
N THR A 62 -5.62 12.42 -1.89
CA THR A 62 -6.22 12.24 -3.21
C THR A 62 -5.34 11.36 -4.10
N LEU A 63 -4.02 11.54 -4.03
CA LEU A 63 -3.10 10.73 -4.84
C LEU A 63 -2.99 9.29 -4.34
N LEU A 64 -3.09 9.06 -3.03
CA LEU A 64 -3.14 7.68 -2.53
C LEU A 64 -4.37 6.97 -3.10
N LEU A 65 -5.51 7.66 -3.16
CA LEU A 65 -6.72 7.12 -3.77
C LEU A 65 -6.54 6.92 -5.27
N ALA A 66 -5.87 7.84 -5.95
CA ALA A 66 -5.61 7.71 -7.39
C ALA A 66 -4.77 6.47 -7.68
N ALA A 67 -3.76 6.21 -6.85
CA ALA A 67 -2.93 5.01 -6.98
C ALA A 67 -3.77 3.74 -6.81
N ARG A 68 -4.65 3.74 -5.81
CA ARG A 68 -5.55 2.60 -5.59
C ARG A 68 -6.47 2.38 -6.78
N ASN A 69 -7.03 3.45 -7.33
CA ASN A 69 -7.92 3.34 -8.47
C ASN A 69 -7.19 2.81 -9.71
N LEU A 70 -5.98 3.30 -9.96
CA LEU A 70 -5.16 2.80 -11.06
C LEU A 70 -4.87 1.31 -10.90
N ALA A 71 -4.50 0.89 -9.69
CA ALA A 71 -4.23 -0.51 -9.43
C ALA A 71 -5.48 -1.35 -9.62
N SER A 72 -6.61 -0.88 -9.11
CA SER A 72 -7.88 -1.58 -9.24
C SER A 72 -8.27 -1.79 -10.69
N GLU A 73 -8.05 -0.78 -11.54
CA GLU A 73 -8.34 -0.90 -12.97
C GLU A 73 -7.47 -1.96 -13.63
N ALA A 74 -6.27 -2.17 -13.12
CA ALA A 74 -5.37 -3.20 -13.64
C ALA A 74 -5.63 -4.58 -13.04
N GLY A 75 -6.56 -4.70 -12.11
CA GLY A 75 -6.83 -5.95 -11.40
C GLY A 75 -5.84 -6.21 -10.28
N ALA A 76 -5.18 -5.19 -9.79
CA ALA A 76 -4.21 -5.26 -8.69
C ALA A 76 -4.81 -4.66 -7.42
N ASP A 77 -4.24 -5.01 -6.28
CA ASP A 77 -4.64 -4.46 -4.98
C ASP A 77 -3.61 -3.44 -4.52
N THR A 78 -4.03 -2.56 -3.61
CA THR A 78 -3.16 -1.56 -3.00
C THR A 78 -3.28 -1.64 -1.49
N VAL A 79 -2.14 -1.62 -0.80
CA VAL A 79 -2.09 -1.56 0.66
C VAL A 79 -1.12 -0.47 1.09
N LEU A 80 -1.28 -0.01 2.33
CA LEU A 80 -0.39 0.97 2.94
C LEU A 80 0.48 0.28 3.98
N ALA A 81 1.76 0.61 3.99
CA ALA A 81 2.70 0.02 4.94
C ALA A 81 3.37 1.11 5.76
N ALA A 82 3.61 0.83 7.04
CA ALA A 82 4.34 1.72 7.94
C ALA A 82 3.73 3.12 8.02
N VAL A 83 2.39 3.21 8.08
CA VAL A 83 1.71 4.51 8.10
C VAL A 83 2.03 5.24 9.40
N PRO A 84 2.58 6.46 9.35
CA PRO A 84 2.83 7.22 10.58
C PRO A 84 1.53 7.47 11.36
N ALA A 85 1.64 7.54 12.68
CA ALA A 85 0.46 7.65 13.53
C ALA A 85 -0.41 8.86 13.18
N ASN A 86 0.22 10.01 12.88
CA ASN A 86 -0.54 11.20 12.51
C ASN A 86 -1.31 11.00 11.21
N THR A 87 -0.67 10.39 10.22
CA THR A 87 -1.31 10.12 8.94
C THR A 87 -2.43 9.08 9.11
N ALA A 88 -2.19 8.04 9.89
CA ALA A 88 -3.21 7.03 10.15
C ALA A 88 -4.44 7.63 10.78
N ARG A 89 -4.25 8.59 11.70
CA ARG A 89 -5.38 9.27 12.34
C ARG A 89 -6.20 10.06 11.32
N VAL A 90 -5.54 10.81 10.44
CA VAL A 90 -6.23 11.58 9.40
C VAL A 90 -6.99 10.65 8.46
N LEU A 91 -6.37 9.56 8.05
CA LEU A 91 -7.01 8.58 7.17
C LEU A 91 -8.23 7.96 7.83
N GLY A 92 -8.17 7.70 9.14
CA GLY A 92 -9.32 7.20 9.88
C GLY A 92 -10.46 8.20 9.95
N ILE A 93 -10.15 9.49 10.15
CA ILE A 93 -11.16 10.54 10.22
C ILE A 93 -11.93 10.64 8.90
N VAL A 94 -11.24 10.53 7.78
CA VAL A 94 -11.89 10.63 6.46
C VAL A 94 -12.39 9.28 5.94
N GLY A 95 -12.27 8.22 6.73
CA GLY A 95 -12.83 6.91 6.39
C GLY A 95 -11.97 6.06 5.47
N LEU A 96 -10.75 6.44 5.19
CA LEU A 96 -9.88 5.69 4.27
C LEU A 96 -9.28 4.44 4.89
N ASP A 97 -9.35 4.29 6.20
CA ASP A 97 -9.00 3.05 6.86
C ASP A 97 -9.97 1.91 6.49
N GLN A 98 -11.13 2.25 5.92
CA GLN A 98 -12.07 1.27 5.38
C GLN A 98 -11.72 0.87 3.95
N VAL A 99 -10.90 1.67 3.27
CA VAL A 99 -10.57 1.49 1.86
C VAL A 99 -9.22 0.79 1.69
N PHE A 100 -8.27 1.09 2.58
CA PHE A 100 -6.93 0.52 2.52
C PHE A 100 -6.70 -0.45 3.67
N ALA A 101 -6.02 -1.55 3.38
CA ALA A 101 -5.45 -2.40 4.43
C ALA A 101 -4.12 -1.78 4.87
N PHE A 102 -3.88 -1.76 6.17
CA PHE A 102 -2.67 -1.18 6.76
C PHE A 102 -1.80 -2.30 7.32
N TYR A 103 -0.51 -2.23 7.04
CA TYR A 103 0.47 -3.18 7.55
C TYR A 103 1.58 -2.43 8.28
N PRO A 104 2.22 -3.05 9.30
CA PRO A 104 3.27 -2.36 10.07
C PRO A 104 4.51 -2.03 9.24
N ASP A 105 4.80 -2.80 8.20
CA ASP A 105 5.93 -2.53 7.30
C ASP A 105 5.71 -3.24 5.96
N THR A 106 6.64 -3.03 5.02
CA THR A 106 6.53 -3.62 3.69
C THR A 106 6.69 -5.13 3.73
N GLN A 107 7.48 -5.64 4.65
CA GLN A 107 7.67 -7.08 4.79
C GLN A 107 6.37 -7.77 5.19
N ALA A 108 5.65 -7.20 6.16
CA ALA A 108 4.37 -7.75 6.57
C ALA A 108 3.37 -7.72 5.44
N ALA A 109 3.35 -6.62 4.67
CA ALA A 109 2.43 -6.47 3.55
C ALA A 109 2.71 -7.52 2.47
N THR A 110 3.97 -7.70 2.09
CA THR A 110 4.33 -8.63 1.03
C THR A 110 4.16 -10.08 1.49
N THR A 111 4.50 -10.37 2.73
CA THR A 111 4.36 -11.72 3.28
C THR A 111 2.89 -12.15 3.29
N ALA A 112 1.98 -11.24 3.61
CA ALA A 112 0.55 -11.54 3.64
C ALA A 112 0.01 -11.92 2.26
N ARG A 113 0.69 -11.52 1.20
CA ARG A 113 0.24 -11.78 -0.17
C ARG A 113 1.08 -12.83 -0.89
N LEU A 114 2.17 -13.30 -0.30
CA LEU A 114 2.95 -14.35 -0.95
C LEU A 114 2.08 -15.61 -1.09
N PRO A 115 2.11 -16.25 -2.25
CA PRO A 115 1.40 -17.51 -2.40
C PRO A 115 2.04 -18.53 -1.48
N THR A 116 1.24 -19.02 -0.56
CA THR A 116 1.68 -20.07 0.32
C THR A 116 1.46 -21.41 -0.31
N ALA A 117 1.22 -21.34 -1.40
CA ALA A 117 0.88 -22.40 -2.15
C ALA A 117 1.57 -23.60 -2.03
N VAL A 118 1.73 -23.09 -1.78
CA VAL A 118 2.09 -23.64 -1.67
C VAL A 118 1.80 -24.34 -0.69
N ILE A 119 1.61 -24.60 -0.33
CA ILE A 119 1.38 -25.09 0.66
C ILE A 119 0.36 -25.53 1.04
N THR A 120 0.31 -25.54 0.60
CA THR A 120 -0.37 -25.82 0.88
C THR A 120 -0.96 -26.21 1.10
N ASP A 121 -1.12 -26.49 1.30
CA ASP A 121 -1.77 -26.73 1.59
C ASP A 121 -2.42 -26.92 2.03
N THR A 122 -2.51 -27.18 2.18
CA THR A 122 -3.13 -27.27 2.67
C THR A 122 -3.86 -27.12 3.14
N THR A 123 -4.00 -27.28 3.46
CA THR A 123 -4.72 -27.14 3.98
C THR A 123 -5.45 -26.73 4.36
N PRO A 124 -5.60 -26.93 4.75
CA PRO A 124 -6.30 -26.54 5.18
C PRO A 124 -6.87 -25.82 5.43
N HIS A 125 -6.95 -25.82 5.74
CA HIS A 125 -7.41 -25.25 5.90
C HIS A 125 -7.81 -24.48 6.14
N GLY A 126 -7.83 -24.68 6.59
CA GLY A 126 -8.19 -24.24 6.93
C GLY A 126 -8.33 -23.37 7.08
N THR A 127 -8.24 -23.65 7.45
CA THR A 127 -8.39 -23.07 7.53
C THR A 127 -8.51 -22.24 7.59
N GLY A 128 -8.42 -22.47 8.11
CA GLY A 128 -8.52 -22.00 8.27
C GLY A 128 -8.60 -21.10 8.31
N SER A 129 -8.45 -21.28 8.80
CA SER A 129 -8.46 -20.76 8.78
C SER A 129 -8.59 -20.03 8.88
N ARG A 130 -8.63 -20.17 9.36
CA ARG A 130 -8.61 -19.82 9.47
C ARG A 130 -8.84 -19.24 9.51
N ALA A 131 -8.74 -19.39 10.10
CA ALA A 131 -8.74 -19.23 10.09
C ALA A 131 -8.87 -18.66 10.18
N ASP A 132 -8.86 -18.86 10.70
CA ASP A 132 -8.86 -18.70 10.64
C ASP A 132 -8.92 -18.09 10.75
N LYS A 133 -8.78 -18.22 11.15
CA LYS A 133 -8.67 -18.09 11.18
C LYS A 133 -8.61 -17.74 11.15
N VAL A 134 -8.53 -17.87 11.50
CA VAL A 134 -8.36 -18.03 11.29
C VAL A 134 -8.23 -17.77 11.20
N GLU A 135 -7.94 -17.83 11.46
CA GLU A 135 -7.82 -17.95 11.20
C GLU A 135 -7.92 -17.62 11.08
N SER A 136 -7.71 -17.77 11.62
CA SER A 136 -7.74 -17.82 11.38
C SER A 136 -7.73 -17.61 11.25
#